data_f1f3896fcc25b97cef6056f07fea108c
#
_entry.id   f1f3896fcc25b97cef6056f07fea108c
#
_cell.length_a   1.000
_cell.length_b   1.000
_cell.length_c   1.000
_cell.angle_alpha   90.00
_cell.angle_beta   90.00
_cell.angle_gamma   90.00
#
_symmetry.space_group_name_H-M   'P 1'
#
loop_
_entity.id
_entity.type
_entity.pdbx_description
1 polymer ?
#
loop_
_entity_poly.entity_id
_entity_poly.type
_entity_poly.pdbx_seq_one_letter_code
_entity_poly.pdbx_strand_id
1 'polypeptide(L)'
;MQTTGHVTALGDNLAFNPLDAKAYLEAFGLFGVWAILFAETGLLLGFFLPGDSLLFLAGVAASSAAKSLGVQLSLPLLLIGAPLFAIAGAQVGHQLGARYGRRLFERPDSRLFKREYVEKAEFYFTKYGPAKAVVLARFIPIVRTFLNPVAGVLGMPARKFLVWNIVGGLLWTDGIILIGYVLGGQLSANFPIDKYILPAVALIVFVSVLPILFEILRTRREKRRSLVD
;
A
#
# COMPACT_ATOMS: atom_id res chain seq x y z
N MET A 1 31.73 49.75 -9.47
CA MET A 1 32.35 48.51 -9.97
C MET A 1 32.10 47.41 -8.95
N GLN A 2 30.92 46.82 -8.97
CA GLN A 2 30.54 45.68 -8.13
C GLN A 2 29.50 44.87 -8.90
N THR A 3 29.93 43.85 -9.63
CA THR A 3 29.12 42.87 -10.33
C THR A 3 29.78 41.50 -10.19
N THR A 4 29.74 40.90 -9.00
CA THR A 4 30.19 39.53 -8.80
C THR A 4 29.45 38.90 -7.59
N GLY A 5 28.12 38.89 -7.62
CA GLY A 5 27.32 38.35 -6.49
C GLY A 5 26.12 37.48 -6.86
N HIS A 6 25.88 37.19 -8.14
CA HIS A 6 24.63 36.51 -8.51
C HIS A 6 24.79 35.15 -9.22
N VAL A 7 25.97 34.55 -9.31
CA VAL A 7 26.19 33.29 -10.03
C VAL A 7 26.38 32.08 -9.11
N THR A 8 26.59 32.28 -7.81
CA THR A 8 26.86 31.19 -6.84
C THR A 8 25.62 30.60 -6.24
N ALA A 9 24.43 31.20 -6.36
CA ALA A 9 23.21 30.72 -5.72
C ALA A 9 22.45 29.62 -6.49
N LEU A 10 22.82 29.34 -7.75
CA LEU A 10 22.18 28.31 -8.58
C LEU A 10 22.93 26.96 -8.57
N GLY A 11 24.16 26.93 -8.07
CA GLY A 11 24.98 25.70 -8.00
C GLY A 11 24.77 24.84 -6.76
N ASP A 12 24.34 25.43 -5.66
CA ASP A 12 24.25 24.74 -4.37
C ASP A 12 22.98 23.86 -4.21
N ASN A 13 21.99 24.01 -5.09
CA ASN A 13 20.74 23.22 -5.01
C ASN A 13 20.76 21.90 -5.77
N LEU A 14 21.87 21.54 -6.43
CA LEU A 14 22.03 20.28 -7.18
C LEU A 14 23.17 19.40 -6.64
N ALA A 15 23.86 19.81 -5.61
CA ALA A 15 24.86 18.97 -4.96
C ALA A 15 24.14 17.93 -4.09
N PHE A 16 23.99 16.72 -4.61
CA PHE A 16 23.65 15.53 -3.82
C PHE A 16 24.66 15.42 -2.67
N ASN A 17 24.23 15.85 -1.48
CA ASN A 17 25.05 15.73 -0.28
C ASN A 17 24.91 14.32 0.30
N PRO A 18 25.92 13.45 0.16
CA PRO A 18 25.83 12.07 0.66
C PRO A 18 25.75 11.96 2.19
N LEU A 19 25.80 13.08 2.90
CA LEU A 19 25.67 13.16 4.36
C LEU A 19 24.31 13.74 4.80
N ASP A 20 23.40 14.04 3.87
CA ASP A 20 22.06 14.52 4.20
C ASP A 20 21.14 13.36 4.58
N ALA A 21 21.20 12.98 5.86
CA ALA A 21 20.37 11.93 6.43
C ALA A 21 18.86 12.17 6.21
N LYS A 22 18.44 13.43 6.04
CA LYS A 22 17.04 13.79 5.80
C LYS A 22 16.61 13.46 4.38
N ALA A 23 17.43 13.76 3.38
CA ALA A 23 17.17 13.39 1.99
C ALA A 23 17.11 11.86 1.82
N TYR A 24 17.95 11.12 2.53
CA TYR A 24 17.88 9.64 2.55
C TYR A 24 16.59 9.14 3.20
N LEU A 25 16.19 9.70 4.33
CA LEU A 25 14.95 9.32 5.00
C LEU A 25 13.73 9.61 4.12
N GLU A 26 13.71 10.73 3.42
CA GLU A 26 12.64 11.08 2.48
C GLU A 26 12.60 10.12 1.28
N ALA A 27 13.76 9.83 0.67
CA ALA A 27 13.86 8.90 -0.45
C ALA A 27 13.51 7.47 -0.02
N PHE A 28 14.08 6.97 1.09
CA PHE A 28 13.75 5.65 1.62
C PHE A 28 12.29 5.55 2.04
N GLY A 29 11.70 6.60 2.60
CA GLY A 29 10.29 6.66 2.95
C GLY A 29 9.40 6.44 1.72
N LEU A 30 9.66 7.13 0.62
CA LEU A 30 8.92 6.98 -0.64
C LEU A 30 9.11 5.57 -1.23
N PHE A 31 10.34 5.12 -1.37
CA PHE A 31 10.64 3.78 -1.89
C PHE A 31 10.06 2.68 -1.00
N GLY A 32 10.11 2.85 0.31
CA GLY A 32 9.49 1.93 1.27
C GLY A 32 7.99 1.81 1.06
N VAL A 33 7.28 2.95 0.94
CA VAL A 33 5.85 2.98 0.63
C VAL A 33 5.57 2.24 -0.68
N TRP A 34 6.29 2.55 -1.75
CA TRP A 34 6.10 1.93 -3.05
C TRP A 34 6.38 0.43 -3.06
N ALA A 35 7.46 -0.01 -2.44
CA ALA A 35 7.82 -1.41 -2.33
C ALA A 35 6.77 -2.22 -1.54
N ILE A 36 6.29 -1.66 -0.43
CA ILE A 36 5.24 -2.30 0.39
C ILE A 36 3.94 -2.40 -0.40
N LEU A 37 3.52 -1.34 -1.10
CA LEU A 37 2.31 -1.36 -1.94
C LEU A 37 2.41 -2.38 -3.08
N PHE A 38 3.57 -2.47 -3.73
CA PHE A 38 3.81 -3.48 -4.75
C PHE A 38 3.73 -4.90 -4.18
N ALA A 39 4.40 -5.15 -3.06
CA ALA A 39 4.40 -6.46 -2.41
C ALA A 39 3.00 -6.84 -1.90
N GLU A 40 2.28 -5.90 -1.31
CA GLU A 40 0.92 -6.08 -0.81
C GLU A 40 -0.04 -6.48 -1.92
N THR A 41 -0.02 -5.77 -3.04
CA THR A 41 -0.98 -5.99 -4.14
C THR A 41 -0.57 -7.15 -5.05
N GLY A 42 0.72 -7.48 -5.11
CA GLY A 42 1.28 -8.46 -6.05
C GLY A 42 1.54 -9.84 -5.47
N LEU A 43 2.02 -9.91 -4.23
CA LEU A 43 2.56 -11.15 -3.66
C LEU A 43 1.61 -11.87 -2.69
N LEU A 44 0.31 -11.52 -2.65
CA LEU A 44 -0.68 -12.07 -1.69
C LEU A 44 -0.30 -11.85 -0.21
N LEU A 45 0.71 -11.04 0.05
CA LEU A 45 1.13 -10.65 1.40
C LEU A 45 0.24 -9.55 1.99
N GLY A 46 -0.71 -9.03 1.20
CA GLY A 46 -1.56 -7.90 1.56
C GLY A 46 -2.46 -8.12 2.77
N PHE A 47 -2.68 -9.38 3.17
CA PHE A 47 -3.37 -9.67 4.42
C PHE A 47 -2.55 -9.28 5.65
N PHE A 48 -1.22 -9.22 5.50
CA PHE A 48 -0.29 -8.94 6.59
C PHE A 48 0.29 -7.52 6.54
N LEU A 49 0.15 -6.79 5.43
CA LEU A 49 0.76 -5.47 5.25
C LEU A 49 -0.28 -4.36 5.46
N PRO A 50 0.05 -3.33 6.26
CA PRO A 50 -0.89 -2.26 6.61
C PRO A 50 -0.93 -1.14 5.55
N GLY A 51 -1.23 -1.48 4.28
CA GLY A 51 -1.15 -0.55 3.16
C GLY A 51 -2.06 0.68 3.28
N ASP A 52 -3.29 0.51 3.78
CA ASP A 52 -4.22 1.63 3.97
C ASP A 52 -3.66 2.64 5.00
N SER A 53 -3.16 2.12 6.12
CA SER A 53 -2.55 2.96 7.17
C SER A 53 -1.26 3.61 6.66
N LEU A 54 -0.47 2.89 5.86
CA LEU A 54 0.75 3.41 5.27
C LEU A 54 0.46 4.54 4.29
N LEU A 55 -0.54 4.40 3.41
CA LEU A 55 -0.98 5.44 2.48
C LEU A 55 -1.50 6.68 3.22
N PHE A 56 -2.31 6.46 4.26
CA PHE A 56 -2.83 7.55 5.08
C PHE A 56 -1.69 8.32 5.76
N LEU A 57 -0.76 7.61 6.42
CA LEU A 57 0.40 8.21 7.07
C LEU A 57 1.34 8.91 6.10
N ALA A 58 1.54 8.35 4.90
CA ALA A 58 2.31 9.00 3.85
C ALA A 58 1.66 10.31 3.40
N GLY A 59 0.32 10.36 3.32
CA GLY A 59 -0.45 11.58 3.08
C GLY A 59 -0.26 12.62 4.18
N VAL A 60 -0.33 12.22 5.44
CA VAL A 60 -0.03 13.11 6.60
C VAL A 60 1.40 13.61 6.55
N ALA A 61 2.38 12.74 6.24
CA ALA A 61 3.79 13.11 6.10
C ALA A 61 4.09 13.99 4.88
N ALA A 62 3.17 14.10 3.93
CA ALA A 62 3.25 15.04 2.82
C ALA A 62 2.60 16.40 3.13
N SER A 63 1.86 16.53 4.24
CA SER A 63 1.16 17.75 4.66
C SER A 63 2.02 18.68 5.51
N SER A 64 1.44 19.78 5.98
CA SER A 64 2.10 20.69 6.95
C SER A 64 2.43 20.03 8.30
N ALA A 65 1.73 18.94 8.66
CA ALA A 65 2.04 18.13 9.83
C ALA A 65 3.40 17.40 9.76
N ALA A 66 3.99 17.29 8.58
CA ALA A 66 5.29 16.65 8.34
C ALA A 66 6.42 17.24 9.18
N LYS A 67 6.38 18.56 9.48
CA LYS A 67 7.38 19.24 10.31
C LYS A 67 7.49 18.60 11.71
N SER A 68 6.36 18.22 12.28
CA SER A 68 6.29 17.58 13.60
C SER A 68 6.70 16.10 13.56
N LEU A 69 6.61 15.47 12.38
CA LEU A 69 7.05 14.08 12.17
C LEU A 69 8.56 13.96 11.89
N GLY A 70 9.22 15.06 11.60
CA GLY A 70 10.64 15.07 11.21
C GLY A 70 10.92 14.48 9.83
N VAL A 71 9.87 14.06 9.08
CA VAL A 71 9.96 13.49 7.74
C VAL A 71 8.92 14.16 6.86
N GLN A 72 9.36 14.75 5.75
CA GLN A 72 8.47 15.38 4.77
C GLN A 72 8.54 14.61 3.45
N LEU A 73 7.39 14.07 3.02
CA LEU A 73 7.27 13.37 1.75
C LEU A 73 6.73 14.31 0.66
N SER A 74 7.18 14.09 -0.57
CA SER A 74 6.68 14.84 -1.72
C SER A 74 5.30 14.31 -2.13
N LEU A 75 4.25 15.14 -2.00
CA LEU A 75 2.89 14.77 -2.40
C LEU A 75 2.81 14.39 -3.90
N PRO A 76 3.41 15.14 -4.86
CA PRO A 76 3.37 14.74 -6.28
C PRO A 76 4.01 13.37 -6.53
N LEU A 77 5.13 13.06 -5.88
CA LEU A 77 5.79 11.76 -6.02
C LEU A 77 4.95 10.63 -5.40
N LEU A 78 4.24 10.89 -4.32
CA LEU A 78 3.31 9.93 -3.73
C LEU A 78 2.12 9.66 -4.67
N LEU A 79 1.47 10.70 -5.20
CA LEU A 79 0.30 10.58 -6.07
C LEU A 79 0.61 9.91 -7.43
N ILE A 80 1.87 9.95 -7.87
CA ILE A 80 2.29 9.24 -9.09
C ILE A 80 2.82 7.85 -8.74
N GLY A 81 3.70 7.74 -7.77
CA GLY A 81 4.40 6.49 -7.47
C GLY A 81 3.51 5.46 -6.78
N ALA A 82 2.70 5.85 -5.79
CA ALA A 82 1.86 4.91 -5.06
C ALA A 82 0.89 4.15 -5.98
N PRO A 83 0.09 4.81 -6.85
CA PRO A 83 -0.76 4.09 -7.78
C PRO A 83 0.05 3.26 -8.78
N LEU A 84 1.18 3.77 -9.30
CA LEU A 84 2.02 3.05 -10.24
C LEU A 84 2.47 1.70 -9.68
N PHE A 85 3.03 1.69 -8.48
CA PHE A 85 3.51 0.46 -7.85
C PHE A 85 2.38 -0.46 -7.38
N ALA A 86 1.27 0.09 -6.89
CA ALA A 86 0.09 -0.69 -6.55
C ALA A 86 -0.56 -1.36 -7.78
N ILE A 87 -0.65 -0.65 -8.90
CA ILE A 87 -1.17 -1.17 -10.17
C ILE A 87 -0.23 -2.23 -10.74
N ALA A 88 1.08 -1.98 -10.75
CA ALA A 88 2.08 -2.93 -11.22
C ALA A 88 2.07 -4.22 -10.38
N GLY A 89 2.02 -4.10 -9.05
CA GLY A 89 1.91 -5.24 -8.15
C GLY A 89 0.66 -6.08 -8.44
N ALA A 90 -0.52 -5.44 -8.51
CA ALA A 90 -1.77 -6.14 -8.82
C ALA A 90 -1.73 -6.83 -10.20
N GLN A 91 -1.08 -6.21 -11.19
CA GLN A 91 -0.92 -6.82 -12.51
C GLN A 91 -0.02 -8.06 -12.45
N VAL A 92 1.04 -8.02 -11.64
CA VAL A 92 1.89 -9.20 -11.38
C VAL A 92 1.08 -10.28 -10.68
N GLY A 93 0.30 -9.94 -9.64
CA GLY A 93 -0.60 -10.87 -8.95
C GLY A 93 -1.60 -11.53 -9.89
N HIS A 94 -2.21 -10.76 -10.80
CA HIS A 94 -3.11 -11.29 -11.83
C HIS A 94 -2.39 -12.28 -12.76
N GLN A 95 -1.19 -11.94 -13.26
CA GLN A 95 -0.42 -12.82 -14.15
C GLN A 95 0.02 -14.10 -13.46
N LEU A 96 0.45 -14.01 -12.19
CA LEU A 96 0.77 -15.19 -11.37
C LEU A 96 -0.44 -16.09 -11.19
N GLY A 97 -1.61 -15.50 -10.93
CA GLY A 97 -2.89 -16.22 -10.86
C GLY A 97 -3.24 -16.92 -12.16
N ALA A 98 -3.14 -16.21 -13.29
CA ALA A 98 -3.41 -16.78 -14.61
C ALA A 98 -2.49 -17.94 -14.97
N ARG A 99 -1.20 -17.86 -14.60
CA ARG A 99 -0.19 -18.86 -14.97
C ARG A 99 -0.12 -20.07 -14.03
N TYR A 100 -0.28 -19.82 -12.75
CA TYR A 100 -0.05 -20.83 -11.70
C TYR A 100 -1.28 -21.13 -10.86
N GLY A 101 -2.32 -20.32 -10.94
CA GLY A 101 -3.43 -20.33 -10.00
C GLY A 101 -4.19 -21.64 -9.97
N ARG A 102 -4.45 -22.25 -11.12
CA ARG A 102 -5.16 -23.54 -11.17
C ARG A 102 -4.45 -24.61 -10.31
N ARG A 103 -3.11 -24.70 -10.37
CA ARG A 103 -2.32 -25.63 -9.56
C ARG A 103 -2.26 -25.26 -8.08
N LEU A 104 -2.40 -23.97 -7.75
CA LEU A 104 -2.34 -23.49 -6.36
C LEU A 104 -3.66 -23.69 -5.62
N PHE A 105 -4.81 -23.57 -6.32
CA PHE A 105 -6.14 -23.71 -5.75
C PHE A 105 -6.67 -25.16 -5.75
N GLU A 106 -6.03 -26.06 -6.49
CA GLU A 106 -6.34 -27.50 -6.50
C GLU A 106 -5.71 -28.27 -5.33
N ARG A 107 -4.76 -27.67 -4.60
CA ARG A 107 -4.12 -28.31 -3.43
C ARG A 107 -5.04 -28.20 -2.22
N PRO A 108 -5.48 -29.34 -1.61
CA PRO A 108 -6.49 -29.36 -0.56
C PRO A 108 -6.08 -28.64 0.75
N ASP A 109 -4.79 -28.44 1.01
CA ASP A 109 -4.25 -27.95 2.29
C ASP A 109 -3.58 -26.57 2.24
N SER A 110 -3.83 -25.76 1.21
CA SER A 110 -3.22 -24.44 1.11
C SER A 110 -3.90 -23.44 2.05
N ARG A 111 -3.19 -23.00 3.10
CA ARG A 111 -3.70 -21.99 4.05
C ARG A 111 -3.92 -20.61 3.39
N LEU A 112 -3.17 -20.29 2.33
CA LEU A 112 -3.24 -19.02 1.61
C LEU A 112 -4.17 -19.06 0.40
N PHE A 113 -4.37 -20.24 -0.21
CA PHE A 113 -5.15 -20.44 -1.43
C PHE A 113 -6.36 -21.33 -1.14
N LYS A 114 -7.33 -20.80 -0.39
CA LYS A 114 -8.56 -21.51 -0.11
C LYS A 114 -9.51 -21.41 -1.30
N ARG A 115 -10.15 -22.53 -1.66
CA ARG A 115 -11.20 -22.58 -2.68
C ARG A 115 -12.33 -21.58 -2.42
N GLU A 116 -12.63 -21.35 -1.15
CA GLU A 116 -13.60 -20.32 -0.70
C GLU A 116 -13.33 -18.92 -1.26
N TYR A 117 -12.07 -18.53 -1.47
CA TYR A 117 -11.74 -17.22 -2.03
C TYR A 117 -12.05 -17.13 -3.52
N VAL A 118 -11.88 -18.24 -4.26
CA VAL A 118 -12.27 -18.32 -5.67
C VAL A 118 -13.77 -18.23 -5.79
N GLU A 119 -14.52 -19.01 -4.99
CA GLU A 119 -15.99 -19.00 -4.98
C GLU A 119 -16.55 -17.61 -4.64
N LYS A 120 -15.97 -16.92 -3.66
CA LYS A 120 -16.35 -15.54 -3.34
C LYS A 120 -16.08 -14.58 -4.50
N ALA A 121 -14.93 -14.69 -5.15
CA ALA A 121 -14.61 -13.82 -6.27
C ALA A 121 -15.51 -14.12 -7.49
N GLU A 122 -15.81 -15.39 -7.77
CA GLU A 122 -16.80 -15.76 -8.79
C GLU A 122 -18.17 -15.17 -8.51
N PHE A 123 -18.61 -15.21 -7.25
CA PHE A 123 -19.86 -14.55 -6.84
C PHE A 123 -19.83 -13.05 -7.13
N TYR A 124 -18.73 -12.34 -6.78
CA TYR A 124 -18.60 -10.92 -7.06
C TYR A 124 -18.54 -10.62 -8.56
N PHE A 125 -17.85 -11.46 -9.35
CA PHE A 125 -17.77 -11.32 -10.80
C PHE A 125 -19.11 -11.53 -11.48
N THR A 126 -19.89 -12.50 -11.01
CA THR A 126 -21.24 -12.77 -11.53
C THR A 126 -22.21 -11.66 -11.15
N LYS A 127 -22.16 -11.21 -9.89
CA LYS A 127 -23.11 -10.21 -9.36
C LYS A 127 -22.88 -8.80 -9.91
N TYR A 128 -21.62 -8.36 -9.99
CA TYR A 128 -21.29 -6.98 -10.33
C TYR A 128 -20.63 -6.83 -11.71
N GLY A 129 -20.26 -7.95 -12.33
CA GLY A 129 -19.41 -8.01 -13.50
C GLY A 129 -17.93 -7.80 -13.19
N PRO A 130 -17.00 -8.40 -13.98
CA PRO A 130 -15.57 -8.40 -13.69
C PRO A 130 -14.98 -7.00 -13.51
N ALA A 131 -15.45 -6.03 -14.31
CA ALA A 131 -14.98 -4.66 -14.28
C ALA A 131 -15.24 -3.96 -12.94
N LYS A 132 -16.50 -3.94 -12.51
CA LYS A 132 -16.89 -3.32 -11.24
C LYS A 132 -16.32 -4.07 -10.04
N ALA A 133 -16.24 -5.40 -10.12
CA ALA A 133 -15.67 -6.22 -9.07
C ALA A 133 -14.20 -5.87 -8.80
N VAL A 134 -13.38 -5.65 -9.84
CA VAL A 134 -11.98 -5.24 -9.68
C VAL A 134 -11.83 -3.90 -8.97
N VAL A 135 -12.69 -2.92 -9.30
CA VAL A 135 -12.66 -1.61 -8.64
C VAL A 135 -13.15 -1.70 -7.20
N LEU A 136 -14.32 -2.32 -6.97
CA LEU A 136 -14.94 -2.40 -5.63
C LEU A 136 -14.10 -3.22 -4.65
N ALA A 137 -13.45 -4.28 -5.14
CA ALA A 137 -12.59 -5.12 -4.31
C ALA A 137 -11.45 -4.34 -3.64
N ARG A 138 -10.96 -3.27 -4.26
CA ARG A 138 -9.87 -2.47 -3.69
C ARG A 138 -10.24 -1.78 -2.38
N PHE A 139 -11.53 -1.53 -2.16
CA PHE A 139 -12.04 -0.92 -0.94
C PHE A 139 -12.34 -1.93 0.18
N ILE A 140 -12.20 -3.24 -0.11
CA ILE A 140 -12.42 -4.30 0.88
C ILE A 140 -11.08 -5.01 1.12
N PRO A 141 -10.40 -4.80 2.27
CA PRO A 141 -9.02 -5.24 2.50
C PRO A 141 -8.76 -6.72 2.20
N ILE A 142 -9.64 -7.61 2.65
CA ILE A 142 -9.51 -9.05 2.42
C ILE A 142 -9.70 -9.38 0.94
N VAL A 143 -10.70 -8.78 0.29
CA VAL A 143 -11.06 -9.10 -1.10
C VAL A 143 -9.99 -8.66 -2.08
N ARG A 144 -9.41 -7.46 -1.89
CA ARG A 144 -8.38 -6.90 -2.79
C ARG A 144 -7.13 -7.77 -2.91
N THR A 145 -6.75 -8.43 -1.82
CA THR A 145 -5.57 -9.30 -1.82
C THR A 145 -5.76 -10.52 -2.71
N PHE A 146 -6.93 -11.16 -2.64
CA PHE A 146 -7.20 -12.38 -3.38
C PHE A 146 -7.78 -12.15 -4.77
N LEU A 147 -8.46 -11.03 -4.99
CA LEU A 147 -9.14 -10.79 -6.25
C LEU A 147 -8.17 -10.68 -7.43
N ASN A 148 -6.98 -10.08 -7.25
CA ASN A 148 -6.00 -9.94 -8.31
C ASN A 148 -5.58 -11.29 -8.91
N PRO A 149 -5.06 -12.26 -8.15
CA PRO A 149 -4.73 -13.57 -8.67
C PRO A 149 -5.97 -14.37 -9.08
N VAL A 150 -7.09 -14.26 -8.36
CA VAL A 150 -8.31 -14.98 -8.71
C VAL A 150 -8.89 -14.49 -10.05
N ALA A 151 -8.84 -13.19 -10.34
CA ALA A 151 -9.21 -12.67 -11.65
C ALA A 151 -8.39 -13.32 -12.78
N GLY A 152 -7.10 -13.59 -12.52
CA GLY A 152 -6.24 -14.35 -13.42
C GLY A 152 -6.65 -15.81 -13.58
N VAL A 153 -6.97 -16.50 -12.46
CA VAL A 153 -7.46 -17.89 -12.47
C VAL A 153 -8.76 -18.03 -13.26
N LEU A 154 -9.67 -17.06 -13.10
CA LEU A 154 -10.95 -17.00 -13.80
C LEU A 154 -10.84 -16.60 -15.28
N GLY A 155 -9.62 -16.41 -15.79
CA GLY A 155 -9.37 -16.12 -17.20
C GLY A 155 -9.72 -14.69 -17.62
N MET A 156 -9.80 -13.72 -16.70
CA MET A 156 -9.98 -12.32 -17.09
C MET A 156 -8.81 -11.85 -17.95
N PRO A 157 -9.05 -11.28 -19.16
CA PRO A 157 -7.96 -10.81 -20.01
C PRO A 157 -7.12 -9.73 -19.32
N ALA A 158 -5.78 -9.86 -19.36
CA ALA A 158 -4.84 -8.98 -18.66
C ALA A 158 -5.03 -7.49 -19.00
N ARG A 159 -5.36 -7.17 -20.26
CA ARG A 159 -5.65 -5.79 -20.70
C ARG A 159 -6.92 -5.25 -20.04
N LYS A 160 -7.98 -6.06 -19.98
CA LYS A 160 -9.25 -5.67 -19.33
C LYS A 160 -9.06 -5.49 -17.84
N PHE A 161 -8.31 -6.39 -17.20
CA PHE A 161 -7.92 -6.24 -15.80
C PHE A 161 -7.12 -4.96 -15.57
N LEU A 162 -6.10 -4.66 -16.40
CA LEU A 162 -5.26 -3.46 -16.29
C LEU A 162 -6.08 -2.17 -16.30
N VAL A 163 -7.03 -2.01 -17.21
CA VAL A 163 -7.86 -0.79 -17.29
C VAL A 163 -8.61 -0.55 -15.98
N TRP A 164 -9.29 -1.56 -15.45
CA TRP A 164 -10.05 -1.42 -14.21
C TRP A 164 -9.16 -1.38 -12.96
N ASN A 165 -8.00 -2.01 -13.04
CA ASN A 165 -6.94 -1.93 -12.04
C ASN A 165 -6.38 -0.50 -11.93
N ILE A 166 -6.19 0.21 -13.05
CA ILE A 166 -5.78 1.62 -13.07
C ILE A 166 -6.85 2.48 -12.38
N VAL A 167 -8.12 2.35 -12.78
CA VAL A 167 -9.21 3.13 -12.18
C VAL A 167 -9.29 2.87 -10.67
N GLY A 168 -9.36 1.61 -10.26
CA GLY A 168 -9.46 1.27 -8.85
C GLY A 168 -8.19 1.62 -8.06
N GLY A 169 -7.02 1.49 -8.68
CA GLY A 169 -5.73 1.84 -8.09
C GLY A 169 -5.63 3.32 -7.77
N LEU A 170 -5.89 4.18 -8.73
CA LEU A 170 -5.90 5.63 -8.54
C LEU A 170 -6.91 6.05 -7.46
N LEU A 171 -8.16 5.59 -7.57
CA LEU A 171 -9.19 5.94 -6.59
C LEU A 171 -8.82 5.53 -5.16
N TRP A 172 -8.24 4.36 -5.00
CA TRP A 172 -7.87 3.85 -3.68
C TRP A 172 -6.62 4.55 -3.13
N THR A 173 -5.50 4.56 -3.87
CA THR A 173 -4.24 5.12 -3.36
C THR A 173 -4.32 6.63 -3.18
N ASP A 174 -4.76 7.35 -4.20
CA ASP A 174 -4.80 8.80 -4.17
C ASP A 174 -5.91 9.30 -3.24
N GLY A 175 -7.03 8.57 -3.18
CA GLY A 175 -8.10 8.87 -2.23
C GLY A 175 -7.62 8.83 -0.79
N ILE A 176 -6.90 7.77 -0.38
CA ILE A 176 -6.39 7.65 1.00
C ILE A 176 -5.26 8.66 1.26
N ILE A 177 -4.34 8.85 0.31
CA ILE A 177 -3.25 9.84 0.45
C ILE A 177 -3.84 11.25 0.61
N LEU A 178 -4.81 11.65 -0.21
CA LEU A 178 -5.42 12.96 -0.14
C LEU A 178 -6.20 13.17 1.16
N ILE A 179 -6.90 12.16 1.64
CA ILE A 179 -7.57 12.21 2.96
C ILE A 179 -6.52 12.44 4.06
N GLY A 180 -5.42 11.68 4.05
CA GLY A 180 -4.33 11.86 5.01
C GLY A 180 -3.69 13.24 4.93
N TYR A 181 -3.45 13.74 3.71
CA TYR A 181 -2.88 15.06 3.45
C TYR A 181 -3.77 16.20 3.99
N VAL A 182 -5.07 16.17 3.66
CA VAL A 182 -6.03 17.19 4.08
C VAL A 182 -6.22 17.18 5.61
N LEU A 183 -6.43 15.99 6.19
CA LEU A 183 -6.59 15.86 7.62
C LEU A 183 -5.32 16.25 8.39
N GLY A 184 -4.14 15.84 7.91
CA GLY A 184 -2.87 16.25 8.48
C GLY A 184 -2.66 17.77 8.45
N GLY A 185 -3.04 18.42 7.34
CA GLY A 185 -2.99 19.87 7.20
C GLY A 185 -3.96 20.60 8.16
N GLN A 186 -5.19 20.14 8.25
CA GLN A 186 -6.19 20.75 9.15
C GLN A 186 -5.86 20.56 10.63
N LEU A 187 -5.39 19.40 11.01
CA LEU A 187 -4.97 19.11 12.35
C LEU A 187 -3.78 20.02 12.75
N SER A 188 -2.79 20.22 11.87
CA SER A 188 -1.64 21.08 12.17
C SER A 188 -1.99 22.55 12.32
N ALA A 189 -3.06 23.00 11.68
CA ALA A 189 -3.52 24.39 11.78
C ALA A 189 -4.30 24.71 13.07
N ASN A 190 -4.99 23.72 13.64
CA ASN A 190 -5.98 23.94 14.70
C ASN A 190 -5.58 23.39 16.08
N PHE A 191 -4.56 22.54 16.16
CA PHE A 191 -4.15 21.89 17.40
C PHE A 191 -2.62 21.90 17.56
N PRO A 192 -2.07 21.93 18.79
CA PRO A 192 -0.66 21.69 19.04
C PRO A 192 -0.32 20.22 18.78
N ILE A 193 -0.17 19.89 17.50
CA ILE A 193 -0.03 18.52 16.99
C ILE A 193 1.24 17.86 17.50
N ASP A 194 2.30 18.64 17.78
CA ASP A 194 3.59 18.15 18.23
C ASP A 194 3.46 17.15 19.39
N LYS A 195 2.42 17.32 20.21
CA LYS A 195 2.16 16.46 21.37
C LYS A 195 1.36 15.19 21.04
N TYR A 196 0.50 15.22 20.01
CA TYR A 196 -0.49 14.15 19.75
C TYR A 196 -0.21 13.35 18.49
N ILE A 197 0.60 13.88 17.56
CA ILE A 197 0.83 13.21 16.27
C ILE A 197 1.61 11.89 16.44
N LEU A 198 2.65 11.88 17.27
CA LEU A 198 3.43 10.67 17.54
C LEU A 198 2.59 9.57 18.21
N PRO A 199 1.79 9.84 19.27
CA PRO A 199 0.87 8.86 19.84
C PRO A 199 -0.20 8.39 18.83
N ALA A 200 -0.74 9.30 18.02
CA ALA A 200 -1.74 8.94 17.01
C ALA A 200 -1.14 8.03 15.91
N VAL A 201 0.03 8.37 15.39
CA VAL A 201 0.75 7.54 14.43
C VAL A 201 1.10 6.18 15.04
N ALA A 202 1.63 6.17 16.28
CA ALA A 202 1.95 4.95 16.98
C ALA A 202 0.71 4.07 17.20
N LEU A 203 -0.44 4.67 17.53
CA LEU A 203 -1.70 3.97 17.68
C LEU A 203 -2.17 3.36 16.33
N ILE A 204 -2.12 4.12 15.24
CA ILE A 204 -2.49 3.65 13.90
C ILE A 204 -1.60 2.47 13.47
N VAL A 205 -0.29 2.61 13.64
CA VAL A 205 0.67 1.53 13.34
C VAL A 205 0.41 0.32 14.23
N PHE A 206 0.21 0.53 15.54
CA PHE A 206 -0.08 -0.53 16.50
C PHE A 206 -1.35 -1.30 16.12
N VAL A 207 -2.46 -0.60 15.85
CA VAL A 207 -3.72 -1.21 15.43
C VAL A 207 -3.55 -1.96 14.11
N SER A 208 -2.76 -1.44 13.18
CA SER A 208 -2.49 -2.08 11.88
C SER A 208 -1.63 -3.34 11.99
N VAL A 209 -0.73 -3.40 12.99
CA VAL A 209 0.16 -4.55 13.24
C VAL A 209 -0.51 -5.61 14.13
N LEU A 210 -1.52 -5.24 14.91
CA LEU A 210 -2.24 -6.17 15.81
C LEU A 210 -2.74 -7.46 15.13
N PRO A 211 -3.41 -7.41 13.95
CA PRO A 211 -3.86 -8.61 13.27
C PRO A 211 -2.71 -9.56 12.92
N ILE A 212 -1.57 -8.98 12.52
CA ILE A 212 -0.35 -9.73 12.16
C ILE A 212 0.20 -10.46 13.39
N LEU A 213 0.33 -9.76 14.50
CA LEU A 213 0.79 -10.34 15.76
C LEU A 213 -0.14 -11.44 16.25
N PHE A 214 -1.45 -11.21 16.17
CA PHE A 214 -2.45 -12.21 16.56
C PHE A 214 -2.36 -13.48 15.72
N GLU A 215 -2.20 -13.37 14.39
CA GLU A 215 -2.06 -14.51 13.50
C GLU A 215 -0.75 -15.27 13.73
N ILE A 216 0.36 -14.57 13.93
CA ILE A 216 1.65 -15.19 14.28
C ILE A 216 1.56 -15.96 15.60
N LEU A 217 0.93 -15.38 16.61
CA LEU A 217 0.76 -16.01 17.91
C LEU A 217 -0.17 -17.22 17.83
N ARG A 218 -1.25 -17.13 17.06
CA ARG A 218 -2.17 -18.23 16.80
C ARG A 218 -1.48 -19.40 16.11
N THR A 219 -0.73 -19.13 15.05
CA THR A 219 0.03 -20.15 14.30
C THR A 219 1.10 -20.83 15.17
N ARG A 220 1.76 -20.06 16.05
CA ARG A 220 2.71 -20.64 17.01
C ARG A 220 2.03 -21.54 18.05
N ARG A 221 0.83 -21.19 18.50
CA ARG A 221 0.06 -22.04 19.45
C ARG A 221 -0.44 -23.34 18.81
N GLU A 222 -0.92 -23.29 17.58
CA GLU A 222 -1.34 -24.47 16.83
C GLU A 222 -0.18 -25.43 16.58
N LYS A 223 1.01 -24.89 16.22
CA LYS A 223 2.22 -25.69 16.00
C LYS A 223 2.75 -26.35 17.29
N ARG A 224 2.54 -25.73 18.45
CA ARG A 224 2.89 -26.33 19.73
C ARG A 224 1.93 -27.46 20.14
N ARG A 225 0.64 -27.38 19.79
CA ARG A 225 -0.32 -28.42 20.07
C ARG A 225 -0.07 -29.67 19.21
N SER A 226 0.27 -29.52 17.95
CA SER A 226 0.57 -30.65 17.04
C SER A 226 1.90 -31.36 17.31
N LEU A 227 2.71 -30.90 18.27
CA LEU A 227 3.95 -31.58 18.71
C LEU A 227 3.78 -32.33 20.04
N VAL A 228 2.62 -32.22 20.66
CA VAL A 228 2.30 -32.85 21.98
C VAL A 228 1.28 -33.99 21.83
N ASP A 229 0.59 -34.02 20.69
CA ASP A 229 -0.27 -35.13 20.23
C ASP A 229 0.53 -36.05 19.30
#